data_583a58abe26bb4995358142382dcede8
#
_entry.id   583a58abe26bb4995358142382dcede8
#
_cell.length_a   1.000
_cell.length_b   1.000
_cell.length_c   1.000
_cell.angle_alpha   90.00
_cell.angle_beta   90.00
_cell.angle_gamma   90.00
#
_symmetry.space_group_name_H-M   'P 1'
#
loop_
_entity.id
_entity.type
_entity.pdbx_description
1 polymer ?
#
loop_
_entity_poly.entity_id
_entity_poly.type
_entity_poly.pdbx_seq_one_letter_code
_entity_poly.pdbx_strand_id
1 'polypeptide(L)'
;MLPLLPTLLLATLITASGCANQRIKATTYAKPIFVYTEQFSTEIGPDSARKWFVLVEGDGAAWPTPDRPPIDPTPRDSALLRLAEIVQHRTKANVLYVARPCQYPEQIDIQCEVRDWTTDRFAARHVDALMDAITNRIPTGSEVTVFGFSGGGVMALQIAGLLKRRYILKKIVLAGTPVDVNAWTDSNGYSQLTLENYREGLNLLASESV
;
A
#
# COMPACT_ATOMS: atom_id res chain seq x y z
N MET A 1 43.67 25.63 63.38
CA MET A 1 43.13 26.46 62.29
C MET A 1 43.86 26.05 61.01
N LEU A 2 43.25 25.16 60.21
CA LEU A 2 43.75 24.76 58.88
C LEU A 2 42.79 25.37 57.85
N PRO A 3 43.30 25.97 56.79
CA PRO A 3 42.45 26.45 55.70
C PRO A 3 42.13 25.33 54.71
N LEU A 4 40.85 25.27 54.33
CA LEU A 4 40.30 24.40 53.30
C LEU A 4 40.75 24.88 51.91
N LEU A 5 41.29 23.96 51.12
CA LEU A 5 41.54 24.15 49.68
C LEU A 5 40.23 23.86 48.90
N PRO A 6 39.89 24.64 47.90
CA PRO A 6 38.77 24.33 47.01
C PRO A 6 39.20 23.35 45.93
N THR A 7 38.44 22.27 45.79
CA THR A 7 38.57 21.26 44.73
C THR A 7 38.06 21.84 43.44
N LEU A 8 38.96 21.96 42.46
CA LEU A 8 38.62 22.38 41.09
C LEU A 8 37.98 21.20 40.34
N LEU A 9 36.66 21.24 40.07
CA LEU A 9 36.01 20.30 39.20
C LEU A 9 36.30 20.68 37.75
N LEU A 10 37.09 19.83 37.07
CA LEU A 10 37.36 19.92 35.63
C LEU A 10 36.16 19.28 34.89
N ALA A 11 35.27 20.11 34.34
CA ALA A 11 34.20 19.66 33.49
C ALA A 11 34.71 19.40 32.09
N THR A 12 34.88 18.14 31.73
CA THR A 12 35.15 17.72 30.34
C THR A 12 33.91 17.91 29.47
N LEU A 13 33.95 18.89 28.57
CA LEU A 13 32.96 19.01 27.50
C LEU A 13 33.13 17.85 26.51
N ILE A 14 32.25 16.91 26.53
CA ILE A 14 32.07 15.93 25.47
C ILE A 14 31.27 16.61 24.35
N THR A 15 31.94 17.01 23.28
CA THR A 15 31.28 17.43 22.04
C THR A 15 30.69 16.20 21.36
N ALA A 16 29.43 15.96 21.58
CA ALA A 16 28.66 15.00 20.80
C ALA A 16 28.48 15.53 19.37
N SER A 17 29.29 14.99 18.44
CA SER A 17 29.05 15.16 17.01
C SER A 17 27.69 14.62 16.68
N GLY A 18 26.73 15.51 16.49
CA GLY A 18 25.36 15.18 16.13
C GLY A 18 25.31 14.57 14.73
N CYS A 19 25.06 13.27 14.63
CA CYS A 19 24.40 12.72 13.48
C CYS A 19 23.06 13.46 13.34
N ALA A 20 22.96 14.30 12.32
CA ALA A 20 21.71 14.93 11.95
C ALA A 20 20.74 13.82 11.51
N ASN A 21 19.97 13.34 12.45
CA ASN A 21 18.81 12.51 12.21
C ASN A 21 17.82 13.38 11.43
N GLN A 22 17.82 13.27 10.10
CA GLN A 22 16.74 13.82 9.29
C GLN A 22 15.46 13.09 9.75
N ARG A 23 14.77 13.71 10.70
CA ARG A 23 13.38 13.38 10.99
C ARG A 23 12.63 13.64 9.69
N ILE A 24 12.33 12.57 8.96
CA ILE A 24 11.26 12.57 7.99
C ILE A 24 10.06 13.14 8.74
N LYS A 25 9.64 14.34 8.37
CA LYS A 25 8.39 14.92 8.89
C LYS A 25 7.29 13.94 8.48
N ALA A 26 6.84 13.13 9.42
CA ALA A 26 5.61 12.41 9.25
C ALA A 26 4.55 13.49 9.01
N THR A 27 4.04 13.56 7.80
CA THR A 27 2.91 14.41 7.46
C THR A 27 1.76 13.82 8.24
N THR A 28 1.41 14.46 9.35
CA THR A 28 0.29 14.03 10.19
C THR A 28 -0.97 14.29 9.38
N TYR A 29 -1.44 13.29 8.66
CA TYR A 29 -2.77 13.35 8.08
C TYR A 29 -3.77 13.45 9.23
N ALA A 30 -4.68 14.41 9.15
CA ALA A 30 -5.61 14.72 10.24
C ALA A 30 -6.51 13.51 10.59
N LYS A 31 -6.73 12.59 9.66
CA LYS A 31 -7.42 11.30 9.86
C LYS A 31 -6.90 10.25 8.88
N PRO A 32 -6.85 8.95 9.26
CA PRO A 32 -6.45 7.88 8.36
C PRO A 32 -7.47 7.72 7.22
N ILE A 33 -6.95 7.43 6.03
CA ILE A 33 -7.79 7.04 4.89
C ILE A 33 -8.20 5.59 5.10
N PHE A 34 -9.49 5.33 4.94
CA PHE A 34 -10.02 3.99 5.06
C PHE A 34 -9.75 3.14 3.83
N VAL A 35 -9.47 1.86 4.07
CA VAL A 35 -9.35 0.82 3.05
C VAL A 35 -10.22 -0.36 3.45
N TYR A 36 -11.25 -0.63 2.66
CA TYR A 36 -12.08 -1.82 2.86
C TYR A 36 -11.28 -3.08 2.57
N THR A 37 -11.39 -4.06 3.47
CA THR A 37 -10.75 -5.36 3.29
C THR A 37 -11.73 -6.48 3.62
N GLU A 38 -11.65 -7.57 2.85
CA GLU A 38 -12.36 -8.81 3.15
C GLU A 38 -11.38 -9.98 3.18
N GLN A 39 -11.43 -10.76 4.25
CA GLN A 39 -10.54 -11.88 4.45
C GLN A 39 -11.29 -13.19 4.31
N PHE A 40 -10.80 -14.03 3.42
CA PHE A 40 -11.24 -15.40 3.24
C PHE A 40 -10.18 -16.35 3.79
N SER A 41 -10.53 -17.08 4.83
CA SER A 41 -9.62 -18.06 5.44
C SER A 41 -10.36 -19.37 5.68
N THR A 42 -9.61 -20.45 5.65
CA THR A 42 -10.10 -21.76 6.13
C THR A 42 -9.33 -22.11 7.39
N GLU A 43 -9.97 -22.85 8.30
CA GLU A 43 -9.27 -23.48 9.42
C GLU A 43 -8.34 -24.55 8.85
N ILE A 44 -7.09 -24.19 8.58
CA ILE A 44 -6.12 -25.07 7.94
C ILE A 44 -4.84 -25.06 8.77
N GLY A 45 -4.19 -26.21 8.78
CA GLY A 45 -2.98 -26.47 9.56
C GLY A 45 -1.84 -25.47 9.38
N PRO A 46 -0.80 -25.55 10.18
CA PRO A 46 0.20 -24.49 10.40
C PRO A 46 0.91 -24.00 9.13
N ASP A 47 1.02 -24.82 8.08
CA ASP A 47 1.73 -24.43 6.85
C ASP A 47 0.91 -23.52 5.93
N SER A 48 -0.39 -23.68 5.89
CA SER A 48 -1.26 -22.83 5.08
C SER A 48 -1.53 -21.47 5.74
N ALA A 49 -1.42 -21.38 7.07
CA ALA A 49 -1.53 -20.13 7.81
C ALA A 49 -0.51 -19.06 7.36
N ARG A 50 0.58 -19.48 6.70
CA ARG A 50 1.65 -18.59 6.22
C ARG A 50 1.54 -18.19 4.77
N LYS A 51 0.62 -18.75 3.99
CA LYS A 51 0.45 -18.44 2.56
C LYS A 51 -0.75 -17.53 2.34
N TRP A 52 -0.49 -16.39 1.72
CA TRP A 52 -1.48 -15.37 1.47
C TRP A 52 -1.52 -14.94 0.01
N PHE A 53 -2.72 -14.81 -0.51
CA PHE A 53 -3.00 -14.08 -1.74
C PHE A 53 -3.60 -12.72 -1.38
N VAL A 54 -2.98 -11.65 -1.83
CA VAL A 54 -3.48 -10.28 -1.69
C VAL A 54 -4.01 -9.83 -3.04
N LEU A 55 -5.30 -9.56 -3.12
CA LEU A 55 -5.96 -9.11 -4.34
C LEU A 55 -6.29 -7.62 -4.21
N VAL A 56 -5.63 -6.77 -4.99
CA VAL A 56 -5.77 -5.31 -4.95
C VAL A 56 -6.70 -4.86 -6.06
N GLU A 57 -7.82 -4.24 -5.67
CA GLU A 57 -8.90 -3.80 -6.56
C GLU A 57 -8.46 -2.71 -7.52
N GLY A 58 -9.11 -2.66 -8.68
CA GLY A 58 -8.96 -1.61 -9.67
C GLY A 58 -9.57 -0.27 -9.25
N ASP A 59 -9.56 0.70 -10.17
CA ASP A 59 -10.07 2.05 -9.89
C ASP A 59 -11.62 2.09 -9.71
N GLY A 60 -12.30 0.97 -9.96
CA GLY A 60 -13.76 0.88 -9.83
C GLY A 60 -14.47 1.85 -10.78
N ALA A 61 -15.35 2.67 -10.23
CA ALA A 61 -16.10 3.68 -10.98
C ALA A 61 -15.44 5.07 -10.93
N ALA A 62 -14.09 5.14 -10.90
CA ALA A 62 -13.38 6.40 -10.74
C ALA A 62 -13.74 7.48 -11.79
N TRP A 63 -13.98 7.05 -13.03
CA TRP A 63 -14.38 7.94 -14.12
C TRP A 63 -15.44 7.28 -14.98
N PRO A 64 -16.74 7.30 -14.58
CA PRO A 64 -17.81 6.75 -15.41
C PRO A 64 -18.03 7.53 -16.71
N THR A 65 -17.68 8.81 -16.73
CA THR A 65 -17.63 9.66 -17.92
C THR A 65 -16.34 10.50 -17.89
N PRO A 66 -15.81 10.95 -19.05
CA PRO A 66 -14.54 11.70 -19.11
C PRO A 66 -14.52 13.00 -18.32
N ASP A 67 -15.68 13.61 -18.07
CA ASP A 67 -15.86 14.93 -17.50
C ASP A 67 -16.47 14.93 -16.09
N ARG A 68 -16.95 13.78 -15.61
CA ARG A 68 -17.66 13.70 -14.32
C ARG A 68 -17.24 12.48 -13.51
N PRO A 69 -16.37 12.65 -12.52
CA PRO A 69 -16.11 11.60 -11.56
C PRO A 69 -17.34 11.35 -10.69
N PRO A 70 -17.58 10.12 -10.25
CA PRO A 70 -18.67 9.81 -9.33
C PRO A 70 -18.38 10.35 -7.94
N ILE A 71 -19.44 10.45 -7.14
CA ILE A 71 -19.31 10.72 -5.70
C ILE A 71 -18.71 9.51 -4.98
N ASP A 72 -19.02 8.30 -5.47
CA ASP A 72 -18.56 7.02 -4.92
C ASP A 72 -17.81 6.23 -6.01
N PRO A 73 -16.49 5.96 -5.83
CA PRO A 73 -15.70 5.18 -6.77
C PRO A 73 -15.85 3.67 -6.61
N THR A 74 -16.68 3.18 -5.70
CA THR A 74 -16.85 1.74 -5.44
C THR A 74 -17.24 0.99 -6.71
N PRO A 75 -16.60 -0.15 -7.04
CA PRO A 75 -17.03 -0.97 -8.15
C PRO A 75 -18.43 -1.54 -7.87
N ARG A 76 -19.35 -1.38 -8.82
CA ARG A 76 -20.73 -1.88 -8.69
C ARG A 76 -20.81 -3.40 -8.61
N ASP A 77 -19.87 -4.07 -9.24
CA ASP A 77 -19.75 -5.52 -9.29
C ASP A 77 -18.26 -5.89 -9.38
N SER A 78 -17.66 -6.19 -8.23
CA SER A 78 -16.24 -6.51 -8.16
C SER A 78 -15.99 -7.95 -8.63
N ALA A 79 -15.48 -8.09 -9.85
CA ALA A 79 -14.97 -9.37 -10.35
C ALA A 79 -13.79 -9.88 -9.51
N LEU A 80 -13.01 -8.96 -8.93
CA LEU A 80 -11.86 -9.33 -8.12
C LEU A 80 -12.27 -9.89 -6.75
N LEU A 81 -13.34 -9.37 -6.16
CA LEU A 81 -13.91 -9.93 -4.93
C LEU A 81 -14.41 -11.37 -5.15
N ARG A 82 -15.12 -11.62 -6.27
CA ARG A 82 -15.51 -12.98 -6.65
C ARG A 82 -14.31 -13.88 -6.92
N LEU A 83 -13.24 -13.32 -7.53
CA LEU A 83 -12.01 -14.07 -7.73
C LEU A 83 -11.36 -14.46 -6.39
N ALA A 84 -11.44 -13.60 -5.38
CA ALA A 84 -10.91 -13.89 -4.04
C ALA A 84 -11.56 -15.16 -3.44
N GLU A 85 -12.87 -15.28 -3.53
CA GLU A 85 -13.61 -16.47 -3.09
C GLU A 85 -13.15 -17.73 -3.85
N ILE A 86 -13.04 -17.62 -5.18
CA ILE A 86 -12.62 -18.75 -6.03
C ILE A 86 -11.20 -19.17 -5.68
N VAL A 87 -10.28 -18.23 -5.53
CA VAL A 87 -8.87 -18.52 -5.19
C VAL A 87 -8.81 -19.21 -3.83
N GLN A 88 -9.50 -18.70 -2.82
CA GLN A 88 -9.55 -19.31 -1.51
C GLN A 88 -10.09 -20.76 -1.56
N HIS A 89 -11.22 -20.93 -2.25
CA HIS A 89 -11.84 -22.25 -2.36
C HIS A 89 -10.94 -23.26 -3.09
N ARG A 90 -10.21 -22.84 -4.14
CA ARG A 90 -9.36 -23.71 -4.95
C ARG A 90 -8.01 -24.00 -4.31
N THR A 91 -7.39 -23.02 -3.68
CA THR A 91 -6.02 -23.13 -3.17
C THR A 91 -5.96 -23.47 -1.69
N LYS A 92 -7.05 -23.25 -0.96
CA LYS A 92 -7.12 -23.34 0.51
C LYS A 92 -6.12 -22.42 1.23
N ALA A 93 -5.53 -21.46 0.52
CA ALA A 93 -4.68 -20.43 1.10
C ALA A 93 -5.55 -19.31 1.72
N ASN A 94 -4.94 -18.50 2.57
CA ASN A 94 -5.60 -17.28 3.01
C ASN A 94 -5.64 -16.28 1.85
N VAL A 95 -6.75 -15.60 1.70
CA VAL A 95 -6.93 -14.57 0.70
C VAL A 95 -7.37 -13.29 1.38
N LEU A 96 -6.70 -12.20 1.06
CA LEU A 96 -7.06 -10.86 1.48
C LEU A 96 -7.44 -10.05 0.23
N TYR A 97 -8.71 -9.75 0.10
CA TYR A 97 -9.18 -8.75 -0.84
C TYR A 97 -8.97 -7.37 -0.23
N VAL A 98 -8.41 -6.46 -1.00
CA VAL A 98 -8.11 -5.09 -0.58
C VAL A 98 -8.67 -4.14 -1.63
N ALA A 99 -9.68 -3.37 -1.25
CA ALA A 99 -10.22 -2.31 -2.08
C ALA A 99 -9.21 -1.16 -2.23
N ARG A 100 -9.44 -0.29 -3.18
CA ARG A 100 -8.70 0.98 -3.24
C ARG A 100 -9.15 1.90 -2.10
N PRO A 101 -8.24 2.75 -1.61
CA PRO A 101 -8.62 3.80 -0.67
C PRO A 101 -9.83 4.58 -1.18
N CYS A 102 -10.75 4.89 -0.27
CA CYS A 102 -12.00 5.61 -0.54
C CYS A 102 -13.10 4.85 -1.30
N GLN A 103 -12.91 3.58 -1.63
CA GLN A 103 -13.99 2.70 -2.06
C GLN A 103 -14.77 2.18 -0.85
N TYR A 104 -16.05 1.88 -1.00
CA TYR A 104 -16.97 1.41 0.04
C TYR A 104 -17.13 2.40 1.22
N PRO A 105 -17.53 3.65 0.94
CA PRO A 105 -17.54 4.73 1.93
C PRO A 105 -18.59 4.57 3.03
N GLU A 106 -19.60 3.73 2.84
CA GLU A 106 -20.75 3.60 3.74
C GLU A 106 -20.40 3.12 5.16
N GLN A 107 -19.18 2.65 5.38
CA GLN A 107 -18.83 2.00 6.62
C GLN A 107 -18.12 2.91 7.63
N ILE A 108 -17.70 4.12 7.24
CA ILE A 108 -16.87 4.98 8.12
C ILE A 108 -17.00 6.46 7.77
N ASP A 109 -16.80 7.32 8.78
CA ASP A 109 -16.61 8.79 8.65
C ASP A 109 -15.31 9.08 7.87
N ILE A 110 -15.40 9.07 6.56
CA ILE A 110 -14.27 9.09 5.63
C ILE A 110 -13.99 10.52 5.19
N GLN A 111 -12.72 10.91 5.30
CA GLN A 111 -12.24 12.15 4.70
C GLN A 111 -11.64 11.87 3.32
N CYS A 112 -12.48 11.50 2.37
CA CYS A 112 -12.10 11.34 0.98
C CYS A 112 -12.69 12.46 0.13
N GLU A 113 -11.89 12.96 -0.78
CA GLU A 113 -12.28 13.95 -1.78
C GLU A 113 -12.20 13.32 -3.17
N VAL A 114 -12.85 13.93 -4.16
CA VAL A 114 -12.84 13.44 -5.55
C VAL A 114 -11.43 13.19 -6.09
N ARG A 115 -10.46 14.00 -5.71
CA ARG A 115 -9.06 13.80 -6.12
C ARG A 115 -8.47 12.47 -5.65
N ASP A 116 -8.98 11.90 -4.54
CA ASP A 116 -8.46 10.67 -3.97
C ASP A 116 -8.69 9.42 -4.83
N TRP A 117 -9.72 9.46 -5.66
CA TRP A 117 -9.95 8.38 -6.64
C TRP A 117 -9.76 8.82 -8.09
N THR A 118 -9.29 10.07 -8.31
CA THR A 118 -8.96 10.59 -9.63
C THR A 118 -7.47 10.92 -9.75
N THR A 119 -7.07 12.16 -9.56
CA THR A 119 -5.69 12.63 -9.81
C THR A 119 -4.68 12.14 -8.80
N ASP A 120 -5.06 12.00 -7.53
CA ASP A 120 -4.17 11.63 -6.43
C ASP A 120 -4.27 10.15 -6.05
N ARG A 121 -4.98 9.35 -6.85
CA ARG A 121 -5.30 7.95 -6.53
C ARG A 121 -4.10 7.02 -6.30
N PHE A 122 -2.90 7.47 -6.63
CA PHE A 122 -1.64 6.75 -6.43
C PHE A 122 -0.66 7.49 -5.50
N ALA A 123 -1.12 8.56 -4.83
CA ALA A 123 -0.29 9.35 -3.93
C ALA A 123 0.16 8.55 -2.69
N ALA A 124 1.24 9.01 -2.05
CA ALA A 124 1.87 8.34 -0.91
C ALA A 124 0.88 7.92 0.18
N ARG A 125 -0.07 8.81 0.54
CA ARG A 125 -1.08 8.51 1.57
C ARG A 125 -1.95 7.29 1.25
N HIS A 126 -2.19 7.01 -0.03
CA HIS A 126 -2.95 5.85 -0.47
C HIS A 126 -2.10 4.57 -0.43
N VAL A 127 -0.81 4.69 -0.75
CA VAL A 127 0.17 3.61 -0.60
C VAL A 127 0.28 3.21 0.87
N ASP A 128 0.41 4.20 1.77
CA ASP A 128 0.51 3.97 3.21
C ASP A 128 -0.76 3.32 3.76
N ALA A 129 -1.94 3.83 3.41
CA ALA A 129 -3.23 3.27 3.83
C ALA A 129 -3.41 1.82 3.34
N LEU A 130 -2.98 1.51 2.11
CA LEU A 130 -3.03 0.16 1.56
C LEU A 130 -2.08 -0.78 2.34
N MET A 131 -0.86 -0.32 2.62
CA MET A 131 0.11 -1.08 3.41
C MET A 131 -0.39 -1.32 4.83
N ASP A 132 -0.97 -0.34 5.48
CA ASP A 132 -1.56 -0.49 6.83
C ASP A 132 -2.69 -1.52 6.82
N ALA A 133 -3.58 -1.47 5.84
CA ALA A 133 -4.65 -2.44 5.69
C ALA A 133 -4.12 -3.89 5.55
N ILE A 134 -3.05 -4.08 4.78
CA ILE A 134 -2.39 -5.38 4.60
C ILE A 134 -1.67 -5.82 5.89
N THR A 135 -0.88 -4.92 6.49
CA THR A 135 -0.04 -5.28 7.65
C THR A 135 -0.83 -5.54 8.92
N ASN A 136 -2.03 -4.97 9.03
CA ASN A 136 -2.96 -5.25 10.14
C ASN A 136 -3.65 -6.62 10.02
N ARG A 137 -3.56 -7.28 8.86
CA ARG A 137 -4.23 -8.56 8.59
C ARG A 137 -3.26 -9.73 8.43
N ILE A 138 -2.10 -9.47 7.82
CA ILE A 138 -1.15 -10.52 7.45
C ILE A 138 0.03 -10.53 8.43
N PRO A 139 0.31 -11.66 9.09
CA PRO A 139 1.47 -11.80 9.97
C PRO A 139 2.79 -11.57 9.23
N THR A 140 3.71 -10.85 9.87
CA THR A 140 5.07 -10.63 9.34
C THR A 140 5.77 -11.96 9.04
N GLY A 141 6.52 -12.01 7.94
CA GLY A 141 7.24 -13.22 7.50
C GLY A 141 6.36 -14.22 6.74
N SER A 142 5.08 -13.92 6.52
CA SER A 142 4.22 -14.74 5.65
C SER A 142 4.72 -14.74 4.20
N GLU A 143 4.44 -15.81 3.47
CA GLU A 143 4.58 -15.87 2.02
C GLU A 143 3.40 -15.13 1.37
N VAL A 144 3.68 -14.16 0.53
CA VAL A 144 2.66 -13.31 -0.10
C VAL A 144 2.77 -13.37 -1.62
N THR A 145 1.65 -13.66 -2.28
CA THR A 145 1.47 -13.44 -3.71
C THR A 145 0.47 -12.29 -3.88
N VAL A 146 0.85 -11.27 -4.63
CA VAL A 146 -0.01 -10.10 -4.89
C VAL A 146 -0.60 -10.19 -6.28
N PHE A 147 -1.89 -9.98 -6.39
CA PHE A 147 -2.61 -9.83 -7.65
C PHE A 147 -3.20 -8.43 -7.70
N GLY A 148 -2.82 -7.65 -8.72
CA GLY A 148 -3.34 -6.30 -8.93
C GLY A 148 -4.14 -6.21 -10.25
N PHE A 149 -5.34 -5.66 -10.18
CA PHE A 149 -6.19 -5.46 -11.34
C PHE A 149 -6.22 -3.98 -11.75
N SER A 150 -5.97 -3.67 -13.03
CA SER A 150 -6.02 -2.30 -13.55
C SER A 150 -5.19 -1.33 -12.68
N GLY A 151 -5.75 -0.25 -12.16
CA GLY A 151 -5.08 0.66 -11.22
C GLY A 151 -4.62 -0.01 -9.91
N GLY A 152 -5.23 -1.13 -9.50
CA GLY A 152 -4.74 -1.95 -8.39
C GLY A 152 -3.40 -2.61 -8.68
N GLY A 153 -3.10 -2.89 -9.95
CA GLY A 153 -1.79 -3.36 -10.35
C GLY A 153 -0.71 -2.28 -10.24
N VAL A 154 -1.05 -1.02 -10.51
CA VAL A 154 -0.15 0.12 -10.26
C VAL A 154 0.15 0.23 -8.76
N MET A 155 -0.87 0.11 -7.90
CA MET A 155 -0.68 0.09 -6.45
C MET A 155 0.15 -1.12 -6.00
N ALA A 156 -0.08 -2.30 -6.55
CA ALA A 156 0.71 -3.49 -6.25
C ALA A 156 2.21 -3.27 -6.54
N LEU A 157 2.55 -2.60 -7.62
CA LEU A 157 3.93 -2.21 -7.93
C LEU A 157 4.47 -1.19 -6.93
N GLN A 158 3.69 -0.20 -6.52
CA GLN A 158 4.13 0.81 -5.55
C GLN A 158 4.42 0.21 -4.17
N ILE A 159 3.67 -0.81 -3.74
CA ILE A 159 3.88 -1.47 -2.44
C ILE A 159 4.87 -2.64 -2.50
N ALA A 160 5.30 -3.08 -3.67
CA ALA A 160 6.11 -4.30 -3.83
C ALA A 160 7.40 -4.29 -3.00
N GLY A 161 8.15 -3.19 -3.03
CA GLY A 161 9.36 -3.02 -2.22
C GLY A 161 9.08 -3.00 -0.72
N LEU A 162 7.96 -2.39 -0.31
CA LEU A 162 7.52 -2.36 1.08
C LEU A 162 7.11 -3.75 1.56
N LEU A 163 6.40 -4.51 0.72
CA LEU A 163 6.01 -5.89 1.01
C LEU A 163 7.23 -6.78 1.16
N LYS A 164 8.22 -6.67 0.26
CA LYS A 164 9.45 -7.48 0.30
C LYS A 164 10.27 -7.29 1.58
N ARG A 165 10.19 -6.11 2.22
CA ARG A 165 10.88 -5.84 3.49
C ARG A 165 10.22 -6.53 4.70
N ARG A 166 8.94 -6.92 4.57
CA ARG A 166 8.14 -7.46 5.69
C ARG A 166 7.70 -8.90 5.49
N TYR A 167 7.60 -9.33 4.23
CA TYR A 167 7.07 -10.63 3.82
C TYR A 167 8.03 -11.34 2.86
N ILE A 168 7.80 -12.63 2.67
CA ILE A 168 8.41 -13.40 1.59
C ILE A 168 7.53 -13.19 0.34
N LEU A 169 7.84 -12.14 -0.42
CA LEU A 169 7.10 -11.85 -1.65
C LEU A 169 7.45 -12.90 -2.71
N LYS A 170 6.46 -13.73 -3.04
CA LYS A 170 6.63 -14.86 -3.97
C LYS A 170 6.38 -14.45 -5.41
N LYS A 171 5.36 -13.63 -5.65
CA LYS A 171 4.95 -13.26 -6.99
C LYS A 171 4.10 -12.00 -6.99
N ILE A 172 4.24 -11.20 -8.06
CA ILE A 172 3.33 -10.13 -8.41
C ILE A 172 2.66 -10.50 -9.73
N VAL A 173 1.34 -10.53 -9.75
CA VAL A 173 0.52 -10.80 -10.93
C VAL A 173 -0.25 -9.53 -11.28
N LEU A 174 -0.11 -9.07 -12.50
CA LEU A 174 -0.76 -7.85 -13.00
C LEU A 174 -1.76 -8.21 -14.09
N ALA A 175 -2.98 -7.70 -13.98
CA ALA A 175 -4.01 -7.90 -14.98
C ALA A 175 -4.60 -6.57 -15.44
N GLY A 176 -4.55 -6.28 -16.74
CA GLY A 176 -5.07 -5.04 -17.31
C GLY A 176 -4.42 -3.77 -16.74
N THR A 177 -3.18 -3.88 -16.26
CA THR A 177 -2.46 -2.81 -15.57
C THR A 177 -1.68 -1.94 -16.56
N PRO A 178 -1.84 -0.61 -16.54
CA PRO A 178 -0.97 0.29 -17.30
C PRO A 178 0.43 0.33 -16.65
N VAL A 179 1.33 -0.54 -17.10
CA VAL A 179 2.69 -0.66 -16.53
C VAL A 179 3.54 0.59 -16.80
N ASP A 180 3.32 1.28 -17.90
CA ASP A 180 3.83 2.64 -18.14
C ASP A 180 2.67 3.61 -17.96
N VAL A 181 2.52 4.10 -16.73
CA VAL A 181 1.43 4.99 -16.36
C VAL A 181 1.53 6.33 -17.09
N ASN A 182 2.75 6.85 -17.32
CA ASN A 182 2.95 8.12 -18.01
C ASN A 182 2.56 8.00 -19.48
N ALA A 183 3.05 6.96 -20.17
CA ALA A 183 2.66 6.71 -21.54
C ALA A 183 1.15 6.46 -21.68
N TRP A 184 0.55 5.79 -20.70
CA TRP A 184 -0.90 5.57 -20.67
C TRP A 184 -1.69 6.89 -20.48
N THR A 185 -1.27 7.78 -19.57
CA THR A 185 -1.92 9.09 -19.40
C THR A 185 -1.77 9.96 -20.65
N ASP A 186 -0.58 10.00 -21.24
CA ASP A 186 -0.31 10.78 -22.43
C ASP A 186 -1.14 10.32 -23.64
N SER A 187 -1.19 9.00 -23.87
CA SER A 187 -1.95 8.43 -24.98
C SER A 187 -3.46 8.62 -24.88
N ASN A 188 -3.98 8.83 -23.68
CA ASN A 188 -5.40 9.07 -23.42
C ASN A 188 -5.74 10.54 -23.16
N GLY A 189 -4.75 11.44 -23.22
CA GLY A 189 -4.96 12.87 -22.93
C GLY A 189 -5.33 13.16 -21.48
N TYR A 190 -4.90 12.32 -20.55
CA TYR A 190 -5.16 12.50 -19.12
C TYR A 190 -4.04 13.29 -18.44
N SER A 191 -4.36 13.93 -17.32
CA SER A 191 -3.34 14.54 -16.47
C SER A 191 -2.36 13.51 -15.92
N GLN A 192 -1.10 13.91 -15.78
CA GLN A 192 -0.07 13.08 -15.17
C GLN A 192 -0.46 12.73 -13.70
N LEU A 193 -0.12 11.52 -13.29
CA LEU A 193 -0.44 10.99 -11.97
C LEU A 193 0.82 10.94 -11.10
N THR A 194 0.68 11.26 -9.82
CA THR A 194 1.77 11.10 -8.85
C THR A 194 1.95 9.63 -8.50
N LEU A 195 3.17 9.11 -8.65
CA LEU A 195 3.53 7.74 -8.37
C LEU A 195 4.64 7.66 -7.31
N GLU A 196 4.38 6.91 -6.23
CA GLU A 196 5.35 6.69 -5.16
C GLU A 196 5.96 5.29 -5.27
N ASN A 197 7.30 5.18 -5.05
CA ASN A 197 8.03 3.88 -5.03
C ASN A 197 7.85 2.99 -6.28
N TYR A 198 7.26 3.50 -7.34
CA TYR A 198 6.85 2.73 -8.52
C TYR A 198 8.04 2.07 -9.23
N ARG A 199 9.17 2.78 -9.31
CA ARG A 199 10.41 2.27 -9.95
C ARG A 199 10.96 1.02 -9.26
N GLU A 200 10.88 0.96 -7.93
CA GLU A 200 11.30 -0.23 -7.17
C GLU A 200 10.46 -1.45 -7.55
N GLY A 201 9.15 -1.27 -7.66
CA GLY A 201 8.24 -2.34 -8.11
C GLY A 201 8.51 -2.82 -9.53
N LEU A 202 8.79 -1.92 -10.46
CA LEU A 202 9.16 -2.27 -11.82
C LEU A 202 10.46 -3.09 -11.88
N ASN A 203 11.46 -2.71 -11.09
CA ASN A 203 12.72 -3.44 -11.01
C ASN A 203 12.52 -4.86 -10.46
N LEU A 204 11.65 -5.03 -9.47
CA LEU A 204 11.29 -6.34 -8.95
C LEU A 204 10.59 -7.20 -10.00
N LEU A 205 9.64 -6.63 -10.74
CA LEU A 205 8.95 -7.32 -11.82
C LEU A 205 9.92 -7.78 -12.91
N ALA A 206 10.88 -6.93 -13.30
CA ALA A 206 11.89 -7.26 -14.30
C ALA A 206 12.84 -8.38 -13.84
N SER A 207 13.19 -8.44 -12.54
CA SER A 207 14.08 -9.46 -12.00
C SER A 207 13.45 -10.86 -11.90
N GLU A 208 12.13 -10.97 -11.90
CA GLU A 208 11.40 -12.24 -11.87
C GLU A 208 11.17 -12.86 -13.27
N SER A 209 11.54 -12.13 -14.32
CA SER A 209 11.29 -12.52 -15.73
C SER A 209 12.45 -13.30 -16.37
N VAL A 210 13.40 -13.82 -15.56
CA VAL A 210 14.57 -14.62 -16.03
C VAL A 210 14.41 -16.10 -15.66
#